data_4e64c24051f6ee47d35e300ed9902a36
#
_entry.id   4e64c24051f6ee47d35e300ed9902a36
#
_cell.length_a   1.000
_cell.length_b   1.000
_cell.length_c   1.000
_cell.angle_alpha   90.00
_cell.angle_beta   90.00
_cell.angle_gamma   90.00
#
_symmetry.space_group_name_H-M   'P 1'
#
loop_
_entity.id
_entity.type
_entity.pdbx_description
1 polymer ?
#
loop_
_entity_poly.entity_id
_entity_poly.type
_entity_poly.pdbx_seq_one_letter_code
_entity_poly.pdbx_strand_id
1 'polypeptide(L)'
;EYVGTIVEKGESVATLDVGDFVIGSFMLSDGTCEICEAGYPSRCANAGTYTGSQAQYMRVELADGSLVKVPGGQPDDPDKLADYLAASDVLGTGWYAAVAANAGPGKTIAVVGDGAVGLCAVLAAKTLGADKVIIFSRHGDRAALAREFGADIVIAERGEDGAAKVKELTNGYGAHGVCEAVGTQESMDQALASVRPGGYVG
;
A
#
# COMPACT_ATOMS: atom_id res chain seq x y z
N GLU A 1 -8.05 -10.13 0.21
CA GLU A 1 -8.43 -8.96 1.00
C GLU A 1 -9.75 -9.23 1.69
N TYR A 2 -9.82 -9.10 3.00
CA TYR A 2 -11.04 -9.30 3.77
C TYR A 2 -10.96 -8.67 5.16
N VAL A 3 -12.13 -8.38 5.69
CA VAL A 3 -12.36 -8.09 7.09
C VAL A 3 -13.49 -8.99 7.58
N GLY A 4 -13.54 -9.29 8.85
CA GLY A 4 -14.59 -10.14 9.38
C GLY A 4 -14.55 -10.31 10.88
N THR A 5 -15.56 -10.98 11.42
CA THR A 5 -15.65 -11.31 12.84
C THR A 5 -15.35 -12.80 13.04
N ILE A 6 -14.51 -13.11 14.00
CA ILE A 6 -14.20 -14.50 14.36
C ILE A 6 -15.42 -15.17 14.95
N VAL A 7 -15.87 -16.25 14.33
CA VAL A 7 -17.03 -17.04 14.79
C VAL A 7 -16.62 -18.36 15.45
N GLU A 8 -15.41 -18.84 15.13
CA GLU A 8 -14.84 -20.07 15.70
C GLU A 8 -13.32 -19.95 15.71
N LYS A 9 -12.63 -20.50 16.71
CA LYS A 9 -11.18 -20.55 16.77
C LYS A 9 -10.67 -21.95 17.17
N GLY A 10 -9.52 -22.32 16.63
CA GLY A 10 -8.81 -23.53 17.03
C GLY A 10 -8.20 -23.38 18.43
N GLU A 11 -7.94 -24.50 19.11
CA GLU A 11 -7.41 -24.54 20.47
C GLU A 11 -6.03 -23.86 20.61
N SER A 12 -5.24 -23.86 19.54
CA SER A 12 -3.89 -23.26 19.51
C SER A 12 -3.86 -21.75 19.25
N VAL A 13 -4.99 -21.12 18.93
CA VAL A 13 -5.07 -19.66 18.73
C VAL A 13 -5.08 -18.96 20.08
N ALA A 14 -4.04 -18.18 20.35
CA ALA A 14 -3.77 -17.62 21.68
C ALA A 14 -4.14 -16.14 21.83
N THR A 15 -3.98 -15.33 20.75
CA THR A 15 -4.08 -13.87 20.83
C THR A 15 -5.42 -13.30 20.38
N LEU A 16 -6.27 -14.14 19.80
CA LEU A 16 -7.56 -13.78 19.22
C LEU A 16 -8.71 -14.52 19.91
N ASP A 17 -9.88 -13.89 20.01
CA ASP A 17 -11.07 -14.47 20.59
C ASP A 17 -12.26 -14.45 19.63
N VAL A 18 -13.22 -15.38 19.85
CA VAL A 18 -14.51 -15.35 19.15
C VAL A 18 -15.22 -14.02 19.46
N GLY A 19 -15.71 -13.37 18.40
CA GLY A 19 -16.27 -12.03 18.46
C GLY A 19 -15.29 -10.90 18.12
N ASP A 20 -13.99 -11.16 18.02
CA ASP A 20 -13.03 -10.17 17.57
C ASP A 20 -13.25 -9.83 16.09
N PHE A 21 -13.29 -8.54 15.78
CA PHE A 21 -13.27 -8.05 14.42
C PHE A 21 -11.83 -7.90 13.95
N VAL A 22 -11.53 -8.48 12.78
CA VAL A 22 -10.16 -8.62 12.27
C VAL A 22 -10.01 -8.17 10.83
N ILE A 23 -8.80 -7.75 10.50
CA ILE A 23 -8.33 -7.50 9.13
C ILE A 23 -7.37 -8.62 8.77
N GLY A 24 -7.51 -9.21 7.60
CA GLY A 24 -6.63 -10.28 7.12
C GLY A 24 -6.05 -10.00 5.75
N SER A 25 -4.77 -10.26 5.63
CA SER A 25 -4.01 -10.21 4.38
C SER A 25 -4.22 -11.50 3.57
N PHE A 26 -3.80 -11.50 2.32
CA PHE A 26 -3.78 -12.71 1.47
C PHE A 26 -2.60 -13.65 1.78
N MET A 27 -1.66 -13.23 2.62
CA MET A 27 -0.52 -14.02 3.05
C MET A 27 -0.75 -14.61 4.42
N LEU A 28 -0.34 -15.87 4.59
CA LEU A 28 -0.25 -16.54 5.88
C LEU A 28 1.13 -16.31 6.51
N SER A 29 1.15 -16.07 7.80
CA SER A 29 2.37 -15.88 8.57
C SER A 29 2.21 -16.48 9.96
N ASP A 30 3.23 -17.14 10.50
CA ASP A 30 3.20 -17.64 11.87
C ASP A 30 3.49 -16.56 12.92
N GLY A 31 4.06 -15.44 12.51
CA GLY A 31 4.41 -14.32 13.40
C GLY A 31 5.58 -14.60 14.35
N THR A 32 6.17 -15.81 14.33
CA THR A 32 7.13 -16.29 15.35
C THR A 32 8.47 -16.79 14.80
N CYS A 33 8.59 -17.06 13.50
CA CYS A 33 9.87 -17.43 12.93
C CYS A 33 10.83 -16.24 12.88
N GLU A 34 12.13 -16.52 12.78
CA GLU A 34 13.20 -15.51 12.74
C GLU A 34 12.94 -14.41 11.69
N ILE A 35 12.38 -14.76 10.54
CA ILE A 35 12.06 -13.81 9.47
C ILE A 35 10.88 -12.89 9.88
N CYS A 36 9.86 -13.45 10.54
CA CYS A 36 8.74 -12.67 11.07
C CYS A 36 9.19 -11.71 12.18
N GLU A 37 10.02 -12.21 13.12
CA GLU A 37 10.58 -11.40 14.20
C GLU A 37 11.51 -10.29 13.69
N ALA A 38 12.18 -10.52 12.56
CA ALA A 38 12.95 -9.49 11.85
C ALA A 38 12.10 -8.44 11.11
N GLY A 39 10.75 -8.57 11.12
CA GLY A 39 9.83 -7.61 10.51
C GLY A 39 9.44 -7.92 9.06
N TYR A 40 9.65 -9.14 8.59
CA TYR A 40 9.32 -9.56 7.23
C TYR A 40 8.27 -10.70 7.17
N PRO A 41 7.07 -10.53 7.76
CA PRO A 41 6.06 -11.59 7.82
C PRO A 41 5.61 -12.06 6.43
N SER A 42 5.68 -11.21 5.40
CA SER A 42 5.41 -11.58 4.01
C SER A 42 6.40 -12.61 3.43
N ARG A 43 7.51 -12.87 4.13
CA ARG A 43 8.53 -13.87 3.80
C ARG A 43 8.67 -14.92 4.89
N CYS A 44 7.64 -15.09 5.69
CA CYS A 44 7.57 -16.11 6.74
C CYS A 44 8.07 -17.47 6.26
N ALA A 45 8.86 -18.18 7.07
CA ALA A 45 9.38 -19.52 6.73
C ALA A 45 8.24 -20.54 6.54
N ASN A 46 7.10 -20.34 7.22
CA ASN A 46 5.89 -21.12 7.12
C ASN A 46 4.80 -20.42 6.30
N ALA A 47 5.20 -19.48 5.43
CA ALA A 47 4.27 -18.72 4.61
C ALA A 47 3.39 -19.60 3.72
N GLY A 48 2.16 -19.16 3.54
CA GLY A 48 1.21 -19.73 2.60
C GLY A 48 0.32 -18.64 2.05
N THR A 49 -0.53 -19.03 1.11
CA THR A 49 -1.59 -18.19 0.58
C THR A 49 -2.91 -18.93 0.67
N TYR A 50 -3.97 -18.19 0.81
CA TYR A 50 -5.32 -18.76 0.71
C TYR A 50 -6.14 -17.98 -0.33
N THR A 51 -7.15 -18.64 -0.85
CA THR A 51 -8.10 -18.09 -1.81
C THR A 51 -9.51 -18.19 -1.24
N GLY A 52 -10.49 -17.51 -1.87
CA GLY A 52 -11.89 -17.66 -1.50
C GLY A 52 -12.33 -16.74 -0.35
N SER A 53 -11.67 -15.61 -0.15
CA SER A 53 -12.05 -14.62 0.86
C SER A 53 -13.38 -13.90 0.59
N GLN A 54 -13.91 -13.96 -0.65
CA GLN A 54 -15.24 -13.46 -0.97
C GLN A 54 -16.31 -14.53 -0.66
N ALA A 55 -16.50 -14.81 0.61
CA ALA A 55 -17.39 -15.83 1.12
C ALA A 55 -18.00 -15.38 2.45
N GLN A 56 -19.12 -16.02 2.86
CA GLN A 56 -19.73 -15.77 4.17
C GLN A 56 -18.82 -16.22 5.32
N TYR A 57 -18.06 -17.28 5.11
CA TYR A 57 -17.10 -17.82 6.07
C TYR A 57 -15.83 -18.23 5.33
N MET A 58 -14.70 -18.06 5.98
CA MET A 58 -13.43 -18.59 5.52
C MET A 58 -12.62 -19.10 6.70
N ARG A 59 -11.78 -20.09 6.46
CA ARG A 59 -10.81 -20.59 7.42
C ARG A 59 -9.48 -19.88 7.20
N VAL A 60 -8.90 -19.35 8.28
CA VAL A 60 -7.58 -18.72 8.28
C VAL A 60 -6.66 -19.56 9.14
N GLU A 61 -5.60 -20.10 8.54
CA GLU A 61 -4.53 -20.79 9.24
C GLU A 61 -3.51 -19.79 9.79
N LEU A 62 -2.73 -20.21 10.81
CA LEU A 62 -1.74 -19.33 11.46
C LEU A 62 -2.37 -18.00 11.91
N ALA A 63 -3.56 -18.05 12.49
CA ALA A 63 -4.42 -16.89 12.72
C ALA A 63 -3.72 -15.80 13.56
N ASP A 64 -2.98 -16.16 14.59
CA ASP A 64 -2.27 -15.21 15.46
C ASP A 64 -1.22 -14.36 14.72
N GLY A 65 -0.61 -14.89 13.66
CA GLY A 65 0.37 -14.18 12.84
C GLY A 65 -0.20 -13.58 11.54
N SER A 66 -1.42 -14.00 11.15
CA SER A 66 -2.03 -13.63 9.87
C SER A 66 -3.13 -12.58 9.99
N LEU A 67 -3.73 -12.43 11.16
CA LEU A 67 -4.87 -11.55 11.42
C LEU A 67 -4.49 -10.40 12.34
N VAL A 68 -5.02 -9.24 12.07
CA VAL A 68 -4.88 -8.05 12.93
C VAL A 68 -6.23 -7.72 13.56
N LYS A 69 -6.29 -7.79 14.88
CA LYS A 69 -7.49 -7.38 15.65
C LYS A 69 -7.66 -5.87 15.57
N VAL A 70 -8.86 -5.44 15.22
CA VAL A 70 -9.23 -4.02 15.15
C VAL A 70 -9.64 -3.55 16.54
N PRO A 71 -8.98 -2.54 17.10
CA PRO A 71 -9.39 -1.93 18.37
C PRO A 71 -10.81 -1.35 18.27
N GLY A 72 -11.66 -1.67 19.22
CA GLY A 72 -13.05 -1.21 19.27
C GLY A 72 -14.03 -2.08 18.47
N GLY A 73 -13.56 -3.11 17.79
CA GLY A 73 -14.42 -4.07 17.07
C GLY A 73 -14.89 -3.57 15.70
N GLN A 74 -15.96 -4.20 15.20
CA GLN A 74 -16.54 -3.85 13.91
C GLN A 74 -17.18 -2.45 13.95
N PRO A 75 -16.86 -1.55 13.01
CA PRO A 75 -17.51 -0.26 12.94
C PRO A 75 -18.94 -0.38 12.41
N ASP A 76 -19.84 0.48 12.90
CA ASP A 76 -21.19 0.62 12.37
C ASP A 76 -21.21 1.41 11.04
N ASP A 77 -20.20 2.23 10.82
CA ASP A 77 -20.05 3.08 9.63
C ASP A 77 -19.50 2.25 8.44
N PRO A 78 -20.25 2.12 7.34
CA PRO A 78 -19.82 1.36 6.17
C PRO A 78 -18.60 1.97 5.46
N ASP A 79 -18.39 3.29 5.51
CA ASP A 79 -17.23 3.93 4.92
C ASP A 79 -15.96 3.54 5.71
N LYS A 80 -16.05 3.52 7.03
CA LYS A 80 -14.97 3.07 7.89
C LYS A 80 -14.69 1.56 7.74
N LEU A 81 -15.71 0.78 7.45
CA LEU A 81 -15.53 -0.64 7.12
C LEU A 81 -14.76 -0.82 5.82
N ALA A 82 -15.03 0.01 4.81
CA ALA A 82 -14.29 0.02 3.55
C ALA A 82 -12.82 0.45 3.75
N ASP A 83 -12.55 1.41 4.65
CA ASP A 83 -11.18 1.81 5.00
C ASP A 83 -10.39 0.64 5.61
N TYR A 84 -11.01 -0.14 6.52
CA TYR A 84 -10.38 -1.35 7.07
C TYR A 84 -10.14 -2.42 6.01
N LEU A 85 -11.04 -2.56 5.03
CA LEU A 85 -10.80 -3.46 3.90
C LEU A 85 -9.59 -3.01 3.07
N ALA A 86 -9.44 -1.72 2.80
CA ALA A 86 -8.27 -1.18 2.11
C ALA A 86 -6.95 -1.44 2.88
N ALA A 87 -7.01 -1.49 4.22
CA ALA A 87 -5.87 -1.79 5.07
C ALA A 87 -5.42 -3.26 4.99
N SER A 88 -6.25 -4.16 4.45
CA SER A 88 -5.89 -5.58 4.29
C SER A 88 -4.78 -5.83 3.27
N ASP A 89 -4.62 -4.95 2.26
CA ASP A 89 -3.59 -5.06 1.24
C ASP A 89 -3.14 -3.68 0.69
N VAL A 90 -4.02 -2.98 -0.04
CA VAL A 90 -3.63 -1.85 -0.89
C VAL A 90 -2.98 -0.71 -0.12
N LEU A 91 -3.40 -0.46 1.11
CA LEU A 91 -2.77 0.55 1.98
C LEU A 91 -1.35 0.10 2.38
N GLY A 92 -1.18 -1.13 2.83
CA GLY A 92 0.13 -1.68 3.20
C GLY A 92 1.10 -1.72 2.03
N THR A 93 0.60 -2.09 0.85
CA THR A 93 1.38 -2.14 -0.40
C THR A 93 1.81 -0.74 -0.83
N GLY A 94 0.90 0.22 -0.83
CA GLY A 94 1.22 1.62 -1.14
C GLY A 94 2.16 2.26 -0.11
N TRP A 95 2.00 1.92 1.18
CA TRP A 95 2.89 2.35 2.25
C TRP A 95 4.32 1.84 2.03
N TYR A 96 4.45 0.54 1.75
CA TYR A 96 5.75 -0.05 1.48
C TYR A 96 6.44 0.56 0.26
N ALA A 97 5.67 0.83 -0.82
CA ALA A 97 6.21 1.53 -1.99
C ALA A 97 6.79 2.90 -1.62
N ALA A 98 6.09 3.69 -0.78
CA ALA A 98 6.57 4.99 -0.32
C ALA A 98 7.82 4.87 0.57
N VAL A 99 7.89 3.87 1.46
CA VAL A 99 9.07 3.58 2.27
C VAL A 99 10.25 3.18 1.39
N ALA A 100 10.05 2.27 0.42
CA ALA A 100 11.09 1.83 -0.51
C ALA A 100 11.56 2.96 -1.45
N ALA A 101 10.64 3.88 -1.82
CA ALA A 101 10.98 5.11 -2.53
C ALA A 101 11.67 6.16 -1.63
N ASN A 102 11.95 5.81 -0.37
CA ASN A 102 12.61 6.66 0.62
C ASN A 102 11.87 8.00 0.83
N ALA A 103 10.53 7.96 0.90
CA ALA A 103 9.71 9.15 1.18
C ALA A 103 10.03 9.75 2.54
N GLY A 104 9.98 11.07 2.65
CA GLY A 104 10.26 11.78 3.89
C GLY A 104 10.54 13.28 3.69
N PRO A 105 10.83 14.01 4.77
CA PRO A 105 11.08 15.44 4.73
C PRO A 105 12.19 15.83 3.75
N GLY A 106 12.02 16.96 3.08
CA GLY A 106 12.95 17.48 2.07
C GLY A 106 12.86 16.79 0.70
N LYS A 107 11.92 15.85 0.51
CA LYS A 107 11.87 15.02 -0.69
C LYS A 107 10.64 15.29 -1.56
N THR A 108 10.86 15.15 -2.87
CA THR A 108 9.79 15.06 -3.87
C THR A 108 9.64 13.61 -4.26
N ILE A 109 8.43 13.08 -4.15
CA ILE A 109 8.06 11.70 -4.54
C ILE A 109 7.14 11.77 -5.74
N ALA A 110 7.40 10.95 -6.75
CA ALA A 110 6.49 10.74 -7.86
C ALA A 110 5.81 9.37 -7.74
N VAL A 111 4.56 9.26 -8.18
CA VAL A 111 3.78 8.02 -8.15
C VAL A 111 3.29 7.71 -9.56
N VAL A 112 3.69 6.57 -10.09
CA VAL A 112 3.24 6.02 -11.37
C VAL A 112 2.13 5.01 -11.09
N GLY A 113 0.90 5.37 -11.50
CA GLY A 113 -0.31 4.61 -11.23
C GLY A 113 -1.28 5.36 -10.31
N ASP A 114 -2.54 5.45 -10.75
CA ASP A 114 -3.64 6.15 -10.09
C ASP A 114 -4.77 5.21 -9.64
N GLY A 115 -4.42 3.92 -9.46
CA GLY A 115 -5.28 2.92 -8.83
C GLY A 115 -5.18 2.96 -7.30
N ALA A 116 -5.84 2.02 -6.62
CA ALA A 116 -5.92 1.97 -5.15
C ALA A 116 -4.52 1.97 -4.49
N VAL A 117 -3.59 1.16 -4.98
CA VAL A 117 -2.20 1.12 -4.46
C VAL A 117 -1.48 2.46 -4.68
N GLY A 118 -1.61 3.06 -5.86
CA GLY A 118 -0.98 4.36 -6.15
C GLY A 118 -1.54 5.49 -5.29
N LEU A 119 -2.85 5.54 -5.07
CA LEU A 119 -3.50 6.49 -4.16
C LEU A 119 -3.02 6.30 -2.72
N CYS A 120 -2.93 5.05 -2.25
CA CYS A 120 -2.37 4.72 -0.94
C CYS A 120 -0.87 5.10 -0.84
N ALA A 121 -0.09 4.99 -1.93
CA ALA A 121 1.29 5.46 -1.97
C ALA A 121 1.40 6.99 -1.87
N VAL A 122 0.45 7.74 -2.47
CA VAL A 122 0.35 9.21 -2.28
C VAL A 122 0.11 9.54 -0.81
N LEU A 123 -0.91 8.92 -0.19
CA LEU A 123 -1.23 9.10 1.23
C LEU A 123 -0.03 8.78 2.12
N ALA A 124 0.62 7.64 1.88
CA ALA A 124 1.79 7.20 2.62
C ALA A 124 2.96 8.19 2.48
N ALA A 125 3.28 8.63 1.26
CA ALA A 125 4.34 9.60 1.01
C ALA A 125 4.11 10.92 1.75
N LYS A 126 2.88 11.43 1.76
CA LYS A 126 2.50 12.63 2.53
C LYS A 126 2.61 12.40 4.04
N THR A 127 2.11 11.28 4.54
CA THR A 127 2.17 10.92 5.96
C THR A 127 3.61 10.74 6.45
N LEU A 128 4.50 10.21 5.61
CA LEU A 128 5.94 10.11 5.87
C LEU A 128 6.68 11.46 5.78
N GLY A 129 5.98 12.53 5.41
CA GLY A 129 6.50 13.89 5.41
C GLY A 129 7.15 14.35 4.12
N ALA A 130 6.85 13.75 2.97
CA ALA A 130 7.34 14.25 1.68
C ALA A 130 6.86 15.69 1.44
N ASP A 131 7.76 16.57 1.05
CA ASP A 131 7.47 18.00 0.81
C ASP A 131 6.57 18.16 -0.41
N LYS A 132 6.75 17.31 -1.42
CA LYS A 132 5.97 17.33 -2.65
C LYS A 132 5.67 15.92 -3.12
N VAL A 133 4.41 15.65 -3.46
CA VAL A 133 3.96 14.41 -4.07
C VAL A 133 3.34 14.70 -5.42
N ILE A 134 3.89 14.09 -6.47
CA ILE A 134 3.46 14.17 -7.85
C ILE A 134 2.83 12.83 -8.21
N ILE A 135 1.66 12.82 -8.86
CA ILE A 135 1.06 11.59 -9.38
C ILE A 135 0.78 11.71 -10.87
N PHE A 136 0.97 10.61 -11.58
CA PHE A 136 0.57 10.50 -12.98
C PHE A 136 -0.87 9.99 -13.06
N SER A 137 -1.79 10.84 -13.52
CA SER A 137 -3.20 10.50 -13.73
C SER A 137 -3.79 11.29 -14.88
N ARG A 138 -4.40 10.58 -15.83
CA ARG A 138 -5.05 11.19 -17.01
C ARG A 138 -6.59 11.21 -16.93
N HIS A 139 -7.17 10.53 -15.93
CA HIS A 139 -8.61 10.46 -15.71
C HIS A 139 -9.02 11.50 -14.68
N GLY A 140 -9.97 12.38 -15.04
CA GLY A 140 -10.33 13.53 -14.21
C GLY A 140 -10.84 13.16 -12.82
N ASP A 141 -11.63 12.10 -12.71
CA ASP A 141 -12.14 11.55 -11.46
C ASP A 141 -11.03 11.02 -10.55
N ARG A 142 -10.11 10.23 -11.11
CA ARG A 142 -8.94 9.72 -10.38
C ARG A 142 -7.96 10.83 -10.00
N ALA A 143 -7.78 11.81 -10.88
CA ALA A 143 -6.97 13.00 -10.59
C ALA A 143 -7.54 13.82 -9.43
N ALA A 144 -8.87 13.94 -9.34
CA ALA A 144 -9.55 14.59 -8.22
C ALA A 144 -9.31 13.81 -6.91
N LEU A 145 -9.55 12.51 -6.94
CA LEU A 145 -9.33 11.64 -5.79
C LEU A 145 -7.84 11.63 -5.33
N ALA A 146 -6.91 11.66 -6.29
CA ALA A 146 -5.48 11.74 -5.95
C ALA A 146 -5.12 13.02 -5.17
N ARG A 147 -5.78 14.15 -5.46
CA ARG A 147 -5.61 15.39 -4.68
C ARG A 147 -6.19 15.26 -3.27
N GLU A 148 -7.32 14.59 -3.12
CA GLU A 148 -7.92 14.29 -1.80
C GLU A 148 -6.98 13.41 -0.96
N PHE A 149 -6.28 12.46 -1.59
CA PHE A 149 -5.24 11.64 -0.95
C PHE A 149 -3.94 12.40 -0.65
N GLY A 150 -3.80 13.64 -1.12
CA GLY A 150 -2.70 14.52 -0.79
C GLY A 150 -1.67 14.76 -1.91
N ALA A 151 -1.99 14.41 -3.16
CA ALA A 151 -1.11 14.76 -4.29
C ALA A 151 -1.09 16.28 -4.51
N ASP A 152 0.10 16.86 -4.50
CA ASP A 152 0.29 18.30 -4.76
C ASP A 152 0.18 18.62 -6.25
N ILE A 153 0.64 17.71 -7.10
CA ILE A 153 0.67 17.89 -8.56
C ILE A 153 0.18 16.62 -9.25
N VAL A 154 -0.66 16.81 -10.26
CA VAL A 154 -1.12 15.74 -11.16
C VAL A 154 -0.57 16.01 -12.56
N ILE A 155 0.08 15.01 -13.14
CA ILE A 155 0.61 15.02 -14.51
C ILE A 155 -0.21 14.06 -15.36
N ALA A 156 -0.73 14.53 -16.49
CA ALA A 156 -1.55 13.72 -17.40
C ALA A 156 -0.69 12.97 -18.45
N GLU A 157 0.47 13.50 -18.75
CA GLU A 157 1.42 12.96 -19.72
C GLU A 157 2.01 11.63 -19.20
N ARG A 158 2.41 10.77 -20.13
CA ARG A 158 2.99 9.46 -19.86
C ARG A 158 4.36 9.29 -20.53
N GLY A 159 5.04 8.22 -20.15
CA GLY A 159 6.34 7.86 -20.71
C GLY A 159 7.36 8.99 -20.57
N GLU A 160 8.10 9.25 -21.64
CA GLU A 160 9.16 10.27 -21.66
C GLU A 160 8.63 11.69 -21.41
N ASP A 161 7.47 12.04 -21.96
CA ASP A 161 6.87 13.36 -21.76
C ASP A 161 6.48 13.58 -20.29
N GLY A 162 5.93 12.56 -19.65
CA GLY A 162 5.62 12.59 -18.21
C GLY A 162 6.89 12.72 -17.36
N ALA A 163 7.93 11.95 -17.67
CA ALA A 163 9.21 12.04 -16.98
C ALA A 163 9.88 13.41 -17.17
N ALA A 164 9.76 14.01 -18.36
CA ALA A 164 10.26 15.36 -18.63
C ALA A 164 9.54 16.40 -17.73
N LYS A 165 8.23 16.26 -17.51
CA LYS A 165 7.48 17.12 -16.59
C LYS A 165 7.97 17.00 -15.15
N VAL A 166 8.27 15.78 -14.67
CA VAL A 166 8.86 15.61 -13.34
C VAL A 166 10.22 16.32 -13.24
N LYS A 167 11.06 16.19 -14.26
CA LYS A 167 12.35 16.90 -14.30
C LYS A 167 12.19 18.42 -14.29
N GLU A 168 11.24 18.96 -15.08
CA GLU A 168 10.92 20.39 -15.06
C GLU A 168 10.55 20.87 -13.65
N LEU A 169 9.72 20.11 -12.93
CA LEU A 169 9.26 20.42 -11.57
C LEU A 169 10.34 20.21 -10.47
N THR A 170 11.48 19.64 -10.83
CA THR A 170 12.57 19.27 -9.91
C THR A 170 13.96 19.81 -10.38
N ASN A 171 13.95 20.99 -11.02
CA ASN A 171 15.17 21.68 -11.49
C ASN A 171 16.03 20.83 -12.43
N GLY A 172 15.42 19.96 -13.24
CA GLY A 172 16.11 19.11 -14.21
C GLY A 172 16.60 17.76 -13.65
N TYR A 173 16.56 17.54 -12.34
CA TYR A 173 17.17 16.37 -11.71
C TYR A 173 16.28 15.14 -11.73
N GLY A 174 14.96 15.28 -11.56
CA GLY A 174 14.00 14.20 -11.31
C GLY A 174 13.61 14.09 -9.84
N ALA A 175 12.64 13.24 -9.54
CA ALA A 175 12.14 13.01 -8.18
C ALA A 175 13.18 12.32 -7.29
N HIS A 176 13.14 12.54 -5.97
CA HIS A 176 14.01 11.87 -5.01
C HIS A 176 13.66 10.39 -4.89
N GLY A 177 12.38 10.07 -5.02
CA GLY A 177 11.88 8.70 -5.06
C GLY A 177 10.68 8.59 -5.99
N VAL A 178 10.46 7.40 -6.52
CA VAL A 178 9.31 7.09 -7.39
C VAL A 178 8.66 5.81 -6.90
N CYS A 179 7.34 5.83 -6.69
CA CYS A 179 6.54 4.63 -6.45
C CYS A 179 5.99 4.14 -7.79
N GLU A 180 6.27 2.90 -8.16
CA GLU A 180 5.70 2.24 -9.34
C GLU A 180 4.58 1.29 -8.87
N ALA A 181 3.34 1.55 -9.30
CA ALA A 181 2.13 0.87 -8.84
C ALA A 181 1.22 0.40 -9.98
N VAL A 182 1.81 0.05 -11.14
CA VAL A 182 1.08 -0.44 -12.33
C VAL A 182 1.51 -1.84 -12.71
N GLY A 183 2.83 -2.12 -12.69
CA GLY A 183 3.40 -3.42 -12.98
C GLY A 183 3.60 -3.72 -14.46
N THR A 184 3.74 -2.71 -15.32
CA THR A 184 4.08 -2.89 -16.74
C THR A 184 5.50 -2.42 -17.04
N GLN A 185 6.06 -2.87 -18.16
CA GLN A 185 7.38 -2.40 -18.60
C GLN A 185 7.38 -0.88 -18.82
N GLU A 186 6.35 -0.36 -19.47
CA GLU A 186 6.22 1.07 -19.76
C GLU A 186 6.12 1.93 -18.49
N SER A 187 5.43 1.45 -17.45
CA SER A 187 5.35 2.17 -16.18
C SER A 187 6.66 2.13 -15.41
N MET A 188 7.39 1.00 -15.47
CA MET A 188 8.71 0.89 -14.89
C MET A 188 9.72 1.81 -15.62
N ASP A 189 9.69 1.85 -16.95
CA ASP A 189 10.53 2.74 -17.74
C ASP A 189 10.23 4.21 -17.41
N GLN A 190 8.96 4.57 -17.25
CA GLN A 190 8.56 5.91 -16.81
C GLN A 190 9.05 6.22 -15.40
N ALA A 191 8.97 5.27 -14.47
CA ALA A 191 9.46 5.44 -13.11
C ALA A 191 11.00 5.68 -13.10
N LEU A 192 11.75 4.86 -13.84
CA LEU A 192 13.20 4.99 -13.98
C LEU A 192 13.61 6.31 -14.67
N ALA A 193 12.85 6.78 -15.66
CA ALA A 193 13.08 8.04 -16.32
C ALA A 193 12.74 9.27 -15.46
N SER A 194 11.86 9.09 -14.47
CA SER A 194 11.38 10.16 -13.57
C SER A 194 12.23 10.34 -12.31
N VAL A 195 12.96 9.30 -11.90
CA VAL A 195 13.81 9.34 -10.71
C VAL A 195 15.13 10.04 -11.02
N ARG A 196 15.69 10.76 -10.04
CA ARG A 196 17.01 11.38 -10.14
C ARG A 196 18.15 10.35 -9.99
N PRO A 197 19.36 10.64 -10.48
CA PRO A 197 20.55 9.86 -10.13
C PRO A 197 20.73 9.78 -8.61
N GLY A 198 20.94 8.57 -8.09
CA GLY A 198 21.00 8.30 -6.66
C GLY A 198 19.65 8.32 -5.92
N GLY A 199 18.54 8.40 -6.66
CA GLY A 199 17.18 8.28 -6.12
C GLY A 199 16.74 6.81 -5.97
N TYR A 200 15.49 6.63 -5.53
CA TYR A 200 14.93 5.33 -5.15
C TYR A 200 13.69 5.01 -5.98
N VAL A 201 13.48 3.73 -6.28
CA VAL A 201 12.22 3.23 -6.86
C VAL A 201 11.65 2.18 -5.92
N GLY A 202 10.41 2.38 -5.52
CA GLY A 202 9.66 1.48 -4.68
C GLY A 202 8.45 0.92 -5.43
#